data_199d30246686aed2b2efa3f6cbf0e8ce
#
_entry.id   199d30246686aed2b2efa3f6cbf0e8ce
#
_cell.length_a   1.000
_cell.length_b   1.000
_cell.length_c   1.000
_cell.angle_alpha   90.00
_cell.angle_beta   90.00
_cell.angle_gamma   90.00
#
_symmetry.space_group_name_H-M   'P 1'
#
loop_
_entity.id
_entity.type
_entity.pdbx_description
1 polymer ?
#
loop_
_entity_poly.entity_id
_entity_poly.type
_entity_poly.pdbx_seq_one_letter_code
_entity_poly.pdbx_strand_id
1 'polypeptide(L)' 'MAQKMTGALVFDERTDRYDIRFDLNSYYGGLHCGECFDVFVRGKWKPTRIEYGDNWYLVRSEERRVGKECS' A
#
# COMPACT_ATOMS: atom_id res chain seq x y z
N MET A 1 -4.58 -16.76 -12.54
CA MET A 1 -3.22 -16.21 -12.38
C MET A 1 -3.32 -14.89 -11.63
N ALA A 2 -2.52 -14.72 -10.58
CA ALA A 2 -2.53 -13.48 -9.81
C ALA A 2 -1.92 -12.33 -10.62
N GLN A 3 -2.53 -11.17 -10.55
CA GLN A 3 -2.00 -9.96 -11.17
C GLN A 3 -1.69 -8.95 -10.07
N LYS A 4 -0.57 -8.26 -10.24
CA LYS A 4 -0.21 -7.17 -9.34
C LYS A 4 -0.86 -5.89 -9.83
N MET A 5 -1.72 -5.32 -9.02
CA MET A 5 -2.27 -4.00 -9.28
C MET A 5 -1.38 -2.98 -8.61
N THR A 6 -0.95 -2.00 -9.38
CA THR A 6 -0.01 -0.97 -8.90
C THR A 6 -0.73 0.35 -8.71
N GLY A 7 -0.28 1.10 -7.73
CA GLY A 7 -0.88 2.39 -7.42
C GLY A 7 -0.03 3.19 -6.46
N ALA A 8 -0.64 4.19 -5.87
CA ALA A 8 0.02 5.07 -4.92
C ALA A 8 -0.58 4.91 -3.54
N LEU A 9 0.29 4.91 -2.54
CA LEU A 9 -0.16 4.90 -1.14
C LEU A 9 -0.67 6.29 -0.79
N VAL A 10 -1.91 6.37 -0.36
CA VAL A 10 -2.55 7.63 0.01
C VAL A 10 -3.19 7.49 1.39
N PHE A 11 -3.29 8.60 2.11
CA PHE A 11 -3.94 8.60 3.42
C PHE A 11 -5.37 9.10 3.28
N ASP A 12 -6.31 8.32 3.80
CA ASP A 12 -7.73 8.67 3.79
C ASP A 12 -8.12 9.22 5.17
N GLU A 13 -8.34 10.51 5.24
CA GLU A 13 -8.68 11.19 6.49
C GLU A 13 -10.04 10.76 7.03
N ARG A 14 -10.96 10.35 6.17
CA ARG A 14 -12.29 9.96 6.58
C ARG A 14 -12.29 8.68 7.39
N THR A 15 -11.41 7.74 7.06
CA THR A 15 -11.31 6.46 7.74
C THR A 15 -10.12 6.39 8.67
N ASP A 16 -9.24 7.40 8.64
CA ASP A 16 -7.99 7.45 9.40
C ASP A 16 -7.12 6.25 9.07
N ARG A 17 -7.08 5.86 7.79
CA ARG A 17 -6.31 4.72 7.31
C ARG A 17 -5.62 5.07 6.01
N TYR A 18 -4.53 4.36 5.73
CA TYR A 18 -3.92 4.39 4.42
C TYR A 18 -4.67 3.48 3.46
N ASP A 19 -4.63 3.83 2.20
CA ASP A 19 -5.27 3.07 1.13
C ASP A 19 -4.34 3.07 -0.09
N ILE A 20 -4.62 2.21 -1.04
CA ILE A 20 -3.91 2.20 -2.31
C ILE A 20 -4.88 2.74 -3.36
N ARG A 21 -4.44 3.78 -4.04
CA ARG A 21 -5.19 4.37 -5.15
C ARG A 21 -4.62 3.82 -6.45
N PHE A 22 -5.41 3.00 -7.13
CA PHE A 22 -4.97 2.40 -8.39
C PHE A 22 -5.25 3.29 -9.60
N ASP A 23 -6.31 4.09 -9.53
CA ASP A 23 -6.76 4.96 -10.60
C ASP A 23 -7.58 6.08 -9.97
N LEU A 24 -8.03 7.03 -10.81
CA LEU A 24 -8.79 8.20 -10.34
C LEU A 24 -9.96 7.83 -9.43
N ASN A 25 -10.64 6.72 -9.74
CA ASN A 25 -11.81 6.28 -8.98
C ASN A 25 -11.67 4.84 -8.47
N SER A 26 -10.46 4.32 -8.43
CA SER A 26 -10.27 2.92 -8.06
C SER A 26 -9.32 2.82 -6.86
N TYR A 27 -9.82 2.26 -5.78
CA TYR A 27 -9.08 2.12 -4.53
C TYR A 27 -9.13 0.69 -4.05
N TYR A 28 -8.15 0.33 -3.23
CA TYR A 28 -8.11 -1.01 -2.62
C TYR A 28 -9.24 -1.19 -1.61
N GLY A 29 -9.53 -0.16 -0.82
CA GLY A 29 -10.61 -0.22 0.16
C GLY A 29 -10.16 -0.07 1.60
N GLY A 30 -8.95 0.39 1.82
CA GLY A 30 -8.41 0.60 3.16
C GLY A 30 -7.47 -0.51 3.60
N LEU A 31 -6.28 -0.13 4.01
CA LEU A 31 -5.28 -1.07 4.49
C LEU A 31 -5.44 -1.29 5.99
N HIS A 32 -5.26 -2.52 6.42
CA HIS A 32 -5.32 -2.90 7.83
C HIS A 32 -3.92 -3.06 8.39
N CYS A 33 -3.78 -2.87 9.69
CA CYS A 33 -2.49 -3.06 10.38
C CYS A 33 -2.00 -4.48 10.13
N GLY A 34 -0.74 -4.61 9.71
CA GLY A 34 -0.13 -5.89 9.39
C GLY A 34 -0.38 -6.39 7.98
N GLU A 35 -1.10 -5.63 7.18
CA GLU A 35 -1.40 -6.04 5.81
C GLU A 35 -0.17 -5.93 4.92
N CYS A 36 0.10 -6.98 4.13
CA CYS A 36 1.30 -7.08 3.31
C CYS A 36 1.03 -6.64 1.87
N PHE A 37 2.01 -5.97 1.29
CA PHE A 37 1.99 -5.59 -0.12
C PHE A 37 3.42 -5.28 -0.53
N ASP A 38 3.61 -4.91 -1.79
CA ASP A 38 4.96 -4.61 -2.30
C ASP A 38 5.14 -3.12 -2.52
N VAL A 39 6.37 -2.67 -2.40
CA VAL A 39 6.77 -1.30 -2.76
C VAL A 39 7.77 -1.36 -3.89
N PHE A 40 7.75 -0.35 -4.76
CA PHE A 40 8.66 -0.25 -5.88
C PHE A 40 9.82 0.66 -5.50
N VAL A 41 11.00 0.05 -5.30
CA VAL A 41 12.19 0.74 -4.83
C VAL A 41 13.34 0.42 -5.78
N ARG A 42 13.93 1.47 -6.35
CA ARG A 42 15.12 1.34 -7.22
C ARG A 42 14.92 0.33 -8.34
N GLY A 43 13.75 0.38 -8.98
CA GLY A 43 13.44 -0.47 -10.11
C GLY A 43 13.04 -1.90 -9.74
N LYS A 44 12.82 -2.18 -8.47
CA LYS A 44 12.46 -3.53 -8.02
C LYS A 44 11.29 -3.49 -7.06
N TRP A 45 10.45 -4.51 -7.13
CA TRP A 45 9.37 -4.71 -6.16
C TRP A 45 9.93 -5.41 -4.94
N LYS A 46 9.67 -4.87 -3.77
CA LYS A 46 10.10 -5.45 -2.50
C LYS A 46 8.92 -5.61 -1.56
N PRO A 47 8.85 -6.73 -0.84
CA PRO A 47 7.74 -6.93 0.10
C PRO A 47 7.85 -6.00 1.29
N THR A 48 6.69 -5.53 1.74
CA THR A 48 6.59 -4.72 2.94
C THR A 48 5.23 -4.99 3.59
N ARG A 49 4.99 -4.35 4.71
CA ARG A 49 3.68 -4.35 5.33
C ARG A 49 3.47 -3.02 6.02
N ILE A 50 2.20 -2.64 6.21
CA ILE A 50 1.86 -1.44 6.93
C ILE A 50 1.58 -1.80 8.39
N GLU A 51 2.09 -0.99 9.31
CA GLU A 51 1.91 -1.18 10.73
C GLU A 51 1.47 0.13 11.36
N TYR A 52 0.87 0.05 12.51
CA TYR A 52 0.42 1.21 13.27
C TYR A 52 1.08 1.21 14.64
N GLY A 53 1.87 2.23 14.91
CA GLY A 53 2.44 2.49 16.22
C GLY A 53 1.92 3.83 16.72
N ASP A 54 2.80 4.82 16.87
CA ASP A 54 2.36 6.19 17.11
C ASP A 54 1.65 6.76 15.89
N ASN A 55 2.06 6.31 14.71
CA ASN A 55 1.46 6.66 13.43
C ASN A 55 1.56 5.46 12.51
N TRP A 56 0.87 5.54 11.35
CA TRP A 56 1.01 4.54 10.32
C TRP A 56 2.40 4.61 9.68
N TYR A 57 3.01 3.46 9.40
CA TYR A 57 4.32 3.42 8.75
C TYR A 57 4.47 2.12 7.96
N LEU A 58 5.36 2.16 6.96
CA LEU A 58 5.73 0.96 6.22
C LEU A 58 7.00 0.38 6.82
N VAL A 59 7.04 -0.92 6.98
CA VAL A 59 8.20 -1.61 7.53
C VAL A 59 9.35 -1.50 6.52
N ARG A 60 10.44 -0.86 6.94
CA ARG A 60 11.67 -0.70 6.15
C ARG A 60 11.48 0.09 4.86
N SER A 61 10.46 0.94 4.77
CA SER A 61 10.26 1.70 3.55
C SER A 61 9.52 3.00 3.81
N GLU A 62 9.78 3.98 2.97
CA GLU A 62 9.01 5.22 2.92
C GLU A 62 8.45 5.44 1.52
N GLU A 63 8.55 4.43 0.67
CA GLU A 63 8.11 4.52 -0.72
C GLU A 63 6.59 4.56 -0.81
N ARG A 64 6.07 5.35 -1.73
CA ARG A 64 4.64 5.49 -1.93
C ARG A 64 4.11 4.78 -3.18
N ARG A 65 4.99 4.32 -4.05
CA ARG A 65 4.59 3.50 -5.17
C ARG A 65 4.47 2.06 -4.70
N VAL A 66 3.26 1.55 -4.72
CA VAL A 66 2.96 0.25 -4.13
C VAL A 66 2.24 -0.64 -5.13
N GLY A 67 2.28 -1.93 -4.85
CA GLY A 67 1.56 -2.91 -5.65
C GLY A 67 1.00 -3.98 -4.75
N LYS A 68 -0.19 -4.47 -5.09
CA LYS A 68 -0.81 -5.54 -4.32
C LYS A 68 -1.31 -6.59 -5.28
N GLU A 69 -1.00 -7.85 -4.99
CA GLU A 69 -1.45 -8.94 -5.81
C GLU A 69 -2.89 -9.30 -5.48
N CYS A 70 -3.66 -9.45 -6.55
CA CYS A 70 -5.03 -9.93 -6.47
C CYS A 70 -5.09 -11.31 -7.10
N SER A 71 -5.58 -12.24 -6.37
CA SER A 71 -5.76 -13.59 -6.89
C SER A 71 -7.23 -13.87 -7.16
#